data_8e8710bdebf6a130967d7997480cafaf
#
_entry.id   8e8710bdebf6a130967d7997480cafaf
#
_cell.length_a   1.000
_cell.length_b   1.000
_cell.length_c   1.000
_cell.angle_alpha   90.00
_cell.angle_beta   90.00
_cell.angle_gamma   90.00
#
_symmetry.space_group_name_H-M   'P 1'
#
loop_
_entity.id
_entity.type
_entity.pdbx_description
1 polymer ?
#
loop_
_entity_poly.entity_id
_entity_poly.type
_entity_poly.pdbx_seq_one_letter_code
_entity_poly.pdbx_strand_id
1 'polypeptide(L)'
;GALIIEQNSRLIADGTATDPIVFTSGKPAGRRKAGDWGGIAIAGNAPTNRSTPPLLEGGINAVYGGSLANDNSGTLRYVRIEFAGIAADPNSEINGLTMGGVGSGTIIENVQVSYGNDDAYEFFGGTVNAKNLIAFATADDDFDFDFGYVGRIQFGVSLRDPAFVDGGDAGNGIECDNDGSGTVATPRTRPQLSNFTFCGPNNAAGVLGNHNFNTRFRRSTHFVLVNSILMG
;
A
#
# COMPACT_ATOMS: atom_id res chain seq x y z
N GLY A 1 -15.51 9.12 2.72
CA GLY A 1 -15.70 7.70 3.01
C GLY A 1 -14.70 6.84 2.26
N ALA A 2 -14.55 5.58 2.65
CA ALA A 2 -13.70 4.57 2.03
C ALA A 2 -14.53 3.42 1.48
N LEU A 3 -13.98 2.65 0.55
CA LEU A 3 -14.54 1.36 0.13
C LEU A 3 -13.91 0.25 0.97
N ILE A 4 -14.69 -0.34 1.87
CA ILE A 4 -14.20 -1.36 2.81
C ILE A 4 -14.72 -2.72 2.40
N ILE A 5 -13.82 -3.69 2.24
CA ILE A 5 -14.11 -5.09 1.92
C ILE A 5 -13.77 -5.90 3.18
N GLU A 6 -14.81 -6.29 3.91
CA GLU A 6 -14.65 -7.08 5.14
C GLU A 6 -14.30 -8.54 4.83
N GLN A 7 -13.82 -9.26 5.85
CA GLN A 7 -13.54 -10.70 5.76
C GLN A 7 -14.70 -11.46 5.14
N ASN A 8 -14.39 -12.48 4.33
CA ASN A 8 -15.33 -13.31 3.59
C ASN A 8 -16.14 -12.58 2.48
N SER A 9 -15.84 -11.30 2.24
CA SER A 9 -16.35 -10.53 1.11
C SER A 9 -15.33 -10.48 -0.03
N ARG A 10 -15.75 -10.04 -1.21
CA ARG A 10 -14.87 -9.92 -2.38
C ARG A 10 -15.15 -8.66 -3.16
N LEU A 11 -14.10 -7.99 -3.58
CA LEU A 11 -14.18 -6.92 -4.58
C LEU A 11 -13.81 -7.50 -5.95
N ILE A 12 -14.71 -7.37 -6.91
CA ILE A 12 -14.44 -7.73 -8.30
C ILE A 12 -14.35 -6.43 -9.12
N ALA A 13 -13.13 -5.96 -9.32
CA ALA A 13 -12.79 -4.79 -10.13
C ALA A 13 -11.85 -5.28 -11.25
N ASP A 14 -12.42 -5.94 -12.26
CA ASP A 14 -11.70 -6.57 -13.37
C ASP A 14 -11.85 -5.72 -14.62
N GLY A 15 -11.03 -4.67 -14.75
CA GLY A 15 -10.97 -3.79 -15.91
C GLY A 15 -10.10 -4.36 -17.04
N THR A 16 -9.82 -3.55 -18.03
CA THR A 16 -8.93 -3.89 -19.15
C THR A 16 -7.91 -2.78 -19.39
N ALA A 17 -6.88 -3.06 -20.17
CA ALA A 17 -5.86 -2.08 -20.52
C ALA A 17 -6.43 -0.84 -21.27
N THR A 18 -7.51 -1.02 -22.02
CA THR A 18 -8.18 0.05 -22.77
C THR A 18 -9.39 0.66 -22.05
N ASP A 19 -9.86 0.01 -21.00
CA ASP A 19 -11.00 0.46 -20.19
C ASP A 19 -10.75 0.11 -18.70
N PRO A 20 -9.84 0.84 -18.04
CA PRO A 20 -9.53 0.61 -16.64
C PRO A 20 -10.67 1.08 -15.72
N ILE A 21 -10.84 0.42 -14.60
CA ILE A 21 -11.75 0.87 -13.55
C ILE A 21 -11.06 1.95 -12.72
N VAL A 22 -11.73 3.09 -12.53
CA VAL A 22 -11.16 4.24 -11.81
C VAL A 22 -11.96 4.54 -10.54
N PHE A 23 -11.31 4.37 -9.40
CA PHE A 23 -11.80 4.85 -8.12
C PHE A 23 -11.15 6.21 -7.84
N THR A 24 -11.95 7.26 -7.73
CA THR A 24 -11.42 8.62 -7.66
C THR A 24 -12.31 9.56 -6.83
N SER A 25 -11.82 10.77 -6.59
CA SER A 25 -12.57 11.82 -5.91
C SER A 25 -13.89 12.16 -6.62
N GLY A 26 -14.95 12.33 -5.84
CA GLY A 26 -16.26 12.81 -6.33
C GLY A 26 -16.26 14.29 -6.76
N LYS A 27 -15.15 15.01 -6.57
CA LYS A 27 -15.03 16.41 -6.99
C LYS A 27 -14.82 16.53 -8.51
N PRO A 28 -15.22 17.64 -9.12
CA PRO A 28 -14.97 17.89 -10.54
C PRO A 28 -13.48 17.85 -10.88
N ALA A 29 -13.16 17.48 -12.13
CA ALA A 29 -11.78 17.53 -12.64
C ALA A 29 -11.17 18.93 -12.44
N GLY A 30 -9.89 18.98 -12.06
CA GLY A 30 -9.18 20.22 -11.70
C GLY A 30 -9.45 20.74 -10.28
N ARG A 31 -10.34 20.11 -9.51
CA ARG A 31 -10.58 20.40 -8.09
C ARG A 31 -10.28 19.22 -7.17
N ARG A 32 -9.85 18.11 -7.72
CA ARG A 32 -9.48 16.90 -6.97
C ARG A 32 -8.12 17.12 -6.32
N LYS A 33 -7.96 16.61 -5.12
CA LYS A 33 -6.70 16.64 -4.36
C LYS A 33 -6.55 15.40 -3.50
N ALA A 34 -5.34 15.09 -3.11
CA ALA A 34 -5.03 14.04 -2.15
C ALA A 34 -5.87 14.18 -0.87
N GLY A 35 -6.32 13.06 -0.32
CA GLY A 35 -7.19 13.03 0.84
C GLY A 35 -8.66 13.36 0.60
N ASP A 36 -9.13 13.40 -0.63
CA ASP A 36 -10.55 13.67 -0.92
C ASP A 36 -11.48 12.53 -0.50
N TRP A 37 -10.94 11.31 -0.38
CA TRP A 37 -11.67 10.13 0.08
C TRP A 37 -10.69 9.12 0.72
N GLY A 38 -11.19 8.06 1.33
CA GLY A 38 -10.39 7.16 2.15
C GLY A 38 -9.62 6.08 1.39
N GLY A 39 -9.89 5.86 0.10
CA GLY A 39 -9.25 4.74 -0.62
C GLY A 39 -10.00 3.41 -0.49
N ILE A 40 -9.30 2.32 -0.81
CA ILE A 40 -9.82 0.95 -0.76
C ILE A 40 -9.11 0.19 0.36
N ALA A 41 -9.88 -0.40 1.28
CA ALA A 41 -9.37 -1.22 2.37
C ALA A 41 -9.95 -2.63 2.30
N ILE A 42 -9.07 -3.64 2.30
CA ILE A 42 -9.43 -5.06 2.18
C ILE A 42 -8.98 -5.82 3.42
N ALA A 43 -9.91 -6.43 4.13
CA ALA A 43 -9.66 -7.31 5.26
C ALA A 43 -9.82 -8.78 4.85
N GLY A 44 -8.73 -9.53 4.85
CA GLY A 44 -8.71 -10.96 4.53
C GLY A 44 -8.45 -11.85 5.75
N ASN A 45 -8.42 -13.16 5.52
CA ASN A 45 -8.26 -14.19 6.54
C ASN A 45 -6.87 -14.85 6.54
N ALA A 46 -5.88 -14.29 5.85
CA ALA A 46 -4.54 -14.84 5.82
C ALA A 46 -3.74 -14.49 7.08
N PRO A 47 -2.67 -15.26 7.40
CA PRO A 47 -1.90 -15.07 8.62
C PRO A 47 -1.25 -13.69 8.74
N THR A 48 -1.18 -13.20 9.97
CA THR A 48 -0.37 -12.06 10.39
C THR A 48 0.53 -12.47 11.56
N ASN A 49 1.46 -11.64 11.97
CA ASN A 49 2.27 -11.90 13.18
C ASN A 49 1.65 -11.32 14.47
N ARG A 50 0.40 -10.86 14.40
CA ARG A 50 -0.32 -10.33 15.58
C ARG A 50 -0.92 -11.47 16.40
N SER A 51 -0.79 -11.40 17.70
CA SER A 51 -1.32 -12.40 18.63
C SER A 51 -2.85 -12.39 18.72
N THR A 52 -3.48 -11.26 18.40
CA THR A 52 -4.94 -11.09 18.34
C THR A 52 -5.28 -10.47 17.01
N PRO A 53 -6.41 -10.86 16.37
CA PRO A 53 -6.83 -10.24 15.11
C PRO A 53 -6.98 -8.73 15.27
N PRO A 54 -6.22 -7.93 14.53
CA PRO A 54 -6.26 -6.48 14.63
C PRO A 54 -7.42 -5.89 13.82
N LEU A 55 -7.72 -4.62 14.07
CA LEU A 55 -8.54 -3.79 13.18
C LEU A 55 -7.65 -3.10 12.15
N LEU A 56 -8.17 -2.86 10.97
CA LEU A 56 -7.54 -1.97 10.01
C LEU A 56 -7.44 -0.56 10.61
N GLU A 57 -6.45 0.17 10.19
CA GLU A 57 -6.21 1.56 10.61
C GLU A 57 -7.23 2.54 10.00
N GLY A 58 -7.01 3.86 10.18
CA GLY A 58 -7.90 4.89 9.66
C GLY A 58 -9.30 4.86 10.28
N GLY A 59 -9.46 4.36 11.51
CA GLY A 59 -10.76 4.25 12.17
C GLY A 59 -11.70 3.22 11.54
N ILE A 60 -11.16 2.32 10.70
CA ILE A 60 -11.95 1.27 10.03
C ILE A 60 -12.23 0.13 11.02
N ASN A 61 -13.50 -0.10 11.33
CA ASN A 61 -13.92 -1.20 12.21
C ASN A 61 -14.03 -2.53 11.43
N ALA A 62 -12.95 -2.93 10.77
CA ALA A 62 -12.85 -4.19 10.06
C ALA A 62 -11.69 -5.02 10.61
N VAL A 63 -12.01 -6.19 11.16
CA VAL A 63 -11.02 -7.15 11.65
C VAL A 63 -10.36 -7.85 10.47
N TYR A 64 -9.06 -8.05 10.54
CA TYR A 64 -8.31 -8.81 9.53
C TYR A 64 -7.40 -9.86 10.17
N GLY A 65 -6.89 -10.76 9.33
CA GLY A 65 -6.01 -11.84 9.75
C GLY A 65 -6.74 -13.12 10.16
N GLY A 66 -6.04 -14.21 10.12
CA GLY A 66 -6.56 -15.55 10.39
C GLY A 66 -5.54 -16.63 10.07
N SER A 67 -5.99 -17.76 9.52
CA SER A 67 -5.14 -18.92 9.19
C SER A 67 -5.22 -19.36 7.72
N LEU A 68 -5.99 -18.67 6.89
CA LEU A 68 -6.23 -19.07 5.52
C LEU A 68 -5.23 -18.38 4.57
N ALA A 69 -4.02 -18.93 4.45
CA ALA A 69 -2.98 -18.35 3.59
C ALA A 69 -3.40 -18.16 2.12
N ASN A 70 -4.35 -18.95 1.64
CA ASN A 70 -4.93 -18.85 0.30
C ASN A 70 -6.28 -18.13 0.26
N ASP A 71 -6.59 -17.31 1.26
CA ASP A 71 -7.76 -16.45 1.27
C ASP A 71 -7.92 -15.69 -0.05
N ASN A 72 -9.17 -15.46 -0.44
CA ASN A 72 -9.50 -14.81 -1.70
C ASN A 72 -10.50 -13.67 -1.47
N SER A 73 -9.99 -12.45 -1.44
CA SER A 73 -10.77 -11.22 -1.30
C SER A 73 -11.19 -10.60 -2.65
N GLY A 74 -10.95 -11.31 -3.77
CA GLY A 74 -11.43 -10.92 -5.10
C GLY A 74 -10.36 -10.62 -6.13
N THR A 75 -10.65 -9.68 -7.02
CA THR A 75 -9.79 -9.30 -8.14
C THR A 75 -9.75 -7.79 -8.31
N LEU A 76 -8.55 -7.23 -8.32
CA LEU A 76 -8.27 -5.87 -8.77
C LEU A 76 -7.32 -5.97 -9.98
N ARG A 77 -7.84 -5.73 -11.16
CA ARG A 77 -7.05 -5.75 -12.40
C ARG A 77 -7.36 -4.55 -13.27
N TYR A 78 -6.33 -3.89 -13.79
CA TYR A 78 -6.44 -2.63 -14.51
C TYR A 78 -7.28 -1.60 -13.74
N VAL A 79 -6.83 -1.31 -12.52
CA VAL A 79 -7.51 -0.39 -11.60
C VAL A 79 -6.63 0.84 -11.37
N ARG A 80 -7.24 2.01 -11.35
CA ARG A 80 -6.61 3.24 -10.84
C ARG A 80 -7.33 3.71 -9.59
N ILE A 81 -6.55 4.06 -8.56
CA ILE A 81 -7.00 4.63 -7.30
C ILE A 81 -6.38 6.01 -7.20
N GLU A 82 -7.19 7.05 -7.15
CA GLU A 82 -6.71 8.42 -7.27
C GLU A 82 -7.25 9.30 -6.14
N PHE A 83 -6.40 10.16 -5.58
CA PHE A 83 -6.75 11.17 -4.58
C PHE A 83 -7.30 10.60 -3.25
N ALA A 84 -6.86 9.42 -2.88
CA ALA A 84 -7.18 8.77 -1.62
C ALA A 84 -6.37 9.34 -0.45
N GLY A 85 -6.45 8.72 0.73
CA GLY A 85 -5.60 9.07 1.87
C GLY A 85 -6.26 10.04 2.84
N ILE A 86 -7.59 9.96 3.08
CA ILE A 86 -8.23 10.84 4.06
C ILE A 86 -7.76 10.48 5.48
N ALA A 87 -7.33 11.47 6.23
CA ALA A 87 -7.13 11.32 7.65
C ALA A 87 -8.48 11.20 8.36
N ALA A 88 -8.72 10.06 9.02
CA ALA A 88 -9.90 9.87 9.85
C ALA A 88 -9.72 10.58 11.21
N ASP A 89 -8.51 10.51 11.77
CA ASP A 89 -8.02 11.19 12.96
C ASP A 89 -6.55 11.59 12.72
N PRO A 90 -5.97 12.50 13.50
CA PRO A 90 -4.54 12.80 13.41
C PRO A 90 -3.69 11.53 13.59
N ASN A 91 -2.81 11.24 12.65
CA ASN A 91 -1.98 10.03 12.56
C ASN A 91 -2.79 8.72 12.43
N SER A 92 -3.92 8.76 11.75
CA SER A 92 -4.76 7.60 11.47
C SER A 92 -5.41 7.82 10.10
N GLU A 93 -4.59 7.78 9.10
CA GLU A 93 -4.93 7.95 7.71
C GLU A 93 -5.41 6.61 7.11
N ILE A 94 -5.99 6.66 5.93
CA ILE A 94 -6.35 5.49 5.14
C ILE A 94 -5.56 5.57 3.84
N ASN A 95 -4.85 4.53 3.50
CA ASN A 95 -3.99 4.47 2.32
C ASN A 95 -4.76 4.43 0.99
N GLY A 96 -4.04 4.53 -0.11
CA GLY A 96 -4.62 4.29 -1.43
C GLY A 96 -5.24 2.90 -1.52
N LEU A 97 -4.46 1.87 -1.23
CA LEU A 97 -4.90 0.48 -1.14
C LEU A 97 -4.31 -0.18 0.11
N THR A 98 -5.15 -0.35 1.13
CA THR A 98 -4.82 -1.06 2.37
C THR A 98 -5.20 -2.54 2.27
N MET A 99 -4.29 -3.45 2.59
CA MET A 99 -4.49 -4.90 2.51
C MET A 99 -4.12 -5.57 3.84
N GLY A 100 -5.10 -5.78 4.71
CA GLY A 100 -4.90 -6.48 5.99
C GLY A 100 -5.18 -7.98 5.87
N GLY A 101 -4.17 -8.85 6.08
CA GLY A 101 -4.34 -10.30 6.04
C GLY A 101 -4.89 -10.85 4.72
N VAL A 102 -4.61 -10.21 3.60
CA VAL A 102 -5.09 -10.64 2.28
C VAL A 102 -4.29 -11.84 1.80
N GLY A 103 -4.98 -12.87 1.31
CA GLY A 103 -4.37 -14.15 0.96
C GLY A 103 -4.02 -14.31 -0.51
N SER A 104 -3.21 -15.34 -0.80
CA SER A 104 -2.65 -15.62 -2.13
C SER A 104 -3.68 -16.02 -3.19
N GLY A 105 -4.94 -16.24 -2.82
CA GLY A 105 -6.04 -16.45 -3.76
C GLY A 105 -6.58 -15.16 -4.38
N THR A 106 -6.22 -13.99 -3.82
CA THR A 106 -6.62 -12.68 -4.33
C THR A 106 -5.73 -12.26 -5.50
N ILE A 107 -6.31 -11.64 -6.52
CA ILE A 107 -5.60 -11.16 -7.71
C ILE A 107 -5.42 -9.65 -7.63
N ILE A 108 -4.18 -9.18 -7.65
CA ILE A 108 -3.79 -7.76 -7.69
C ILE A 108 -2.82 -7.57 -8.85
N GLU A 109 -3.31 -7.05 -9.98
CA GLU A 109 -2.52 -6.91 -11.20
C GLU A 109 -2.84 -5.60 -11.94
N ASN A 110 -1.81 -4.91 -12.42
CA ASN A 110 -1.97 -3.67 -13.18
C ASN A 110 -2.78 -2.62 -12.40
N VAL A 111 -2.34 -2.34 -11.18
CA VAL A 111 -2.96 -1.35 -10.30
C VAL A 111 -2.07 -0.13 -10.20
N GLN A 112 -2.66 1.05 -10.30
CA GLN A 112 -1.99 2.33 -10.11
C GLN A 112 -2.65 3.09 -8.97
N VAL A 113 -1.86 3.57 -8.01
CA VAL A 113 -2.27 4.55 -7.01
C VAL A 113 -1.59 5.88 -7.32
N SER A 114 -2.36 6.97 -7.28
CA SER A 114 -1.86 8.30 -7.62
C SER A 114 -2.45 9.37 -6.72
N TYR A 115 -1.60 10.32 -6.31
CA TYR A 115 -2.00 11.47 -5.51
C TYR A 115 -2.67 11.08 -4.19
N GLY A 116 -2.17 10.02 -3.54
CA GLY A 116 -2.56 9.61 -2.18
C GLY A 116 -1.99 10.60 -1.16
N ASN A 117 -2.74 10.89 -0.10
CA ASN A 117 -2.28 11.75 1.00
C ASN A 117 -1.62 10.93 2.13
N ASP A 118 -1.50 9.65 1.93
CA ASP A 118 -0.87 8.66 2.76
C ASP A 118 -0.19 7.63 1.84
N ASP A 119 0.06 6.41 2.28
CA ASP A 119 0.70 5.39 1.47
C ASP A 119 -0.04 5.07 0.18
N ALA A 120 0.70 4.68 -0.85
CA ALA A 120 0.07 4.14 -2.04
C ALA A 120 -0.47 2.74 -1.77
N TYR A 121 0.39 1.86 -1.28
CA TYR A 121 0.06 0.45 -0.98
C TYR A 121 0.56 0.09 0.40
N GLU A 122 -0.33 -0.40 1.26
CA GLU A 122 0.05 -0.89 2.56
C GLU A 122 -0.42 -2.32 2.79
N PHE A 123 0.51 -3.17 3.30
CA PHE A 123 0.33 -4.61 3.49
C PHE A 123 0.50 -4.98 4.96
N PHE A 124 -0.58 -5.15 5.67
CA PHE A 124 -0.61 -5.63 7.05
C PHE A 124 -0.67 -7.16 7.11
N GLY A 125 0.46 -7.84 7.07
CA GLY A 125 0.49 -9.28 7.02
C GLY A 125 -0.06 -9.86 5.71
N GLY A 126 -0.43 -11.14 5.74
CA GLY A 126 -0.99 -11.82 4.58
C GLY A 126 0.05 -12.39 3.63
N THR A 127 -0.47 -12.95 2.53
CA THR A 127 0.32 -13.75 1.56
C THR A 127 -0.01 -13.38 0.11
N VAL A 128 -0.78 -12.31 -0.11
CA VAL A 128 -1.18 -11.89 -1.45
C VAL A 128 0.03 -11.62 -2.33
N ASN A 129 -0.05 -12.05 -3.58
CA ASN A 129 0.93 -11.69 -4.59
C ASN A 129 0.36 -10.58 -5.48
N ALA A 130 1.25 -9.70 -5.96
CA ALA A 130 0.84 -8.62 -6.84
C ALA A 130 1.80 -8.47 -8.03
N LYS A 131 1.32 -7.81 -9.09
CA LYS A 131 2.10 -7.62 -10.30
C LYS A 131 1.74 -6.34 -11.03
N ASN A 132 2.75 -5.67 -11.58
CA ASN A 132 2.59 -4.43 -12.34
C ASN A 132 1.90 -3.33 -11.50
N LEU A 133 2.55 -2.89 -10.44
CA LEU A 133 2.07 -1.83 -9.57
C LEU A 133 2.75 -0.50 -9.88
N ILE A 134 2.00 0.58 -9.83
CA ILE A 134 2.52 1.94 -9.97
C ILE A 134 2.06 2.77 -8.77
N ALA A 135 3.02 3.35 -8.05
CA ALA A 135 2.79 4.42 -7.09
C ALA A 135 3.27 5.73 -7.72
N PHE A 136 2.41 6.74 -7.76
CA PHE A 136 2.72 8.02 -8.35
C PHE A 136 2.25 9.18 -7.48
N ALA A 137 3.22 10.00 -7.03
CA ALA A 137 2.95 11.21 -6.27
C ALA A 137 2.05 10.94 -5.05
N THR A 138 2.48 10.05 -4.16
CA THR A 138 1.88 9.80 -2.85
C THR A 138 2.64 10.56 -1.76
N ALA A 139 1.97 10.94 -0.69
CA ALA A 139 2.56 11.83 0.30
C ALA A 139 3.50 11.09 1.26
N ASP A 140 3.09 9.93 1.75
CA ASP A 140 3.92 9.07 2.60
C ASP A 140 4.57 7.96 1.78
N ASP A 141 4.54 6.72 2.15
CA ASP A 141 5.28 5.65 1.51
C ASP A 141 4.62 5.16 0.20
N ASP A 142 5.43 4.76 -0.77
CA ASP A 142 4.88 4.19 -2.00
C ASP A 142 4.50 2.73 -1.80
N PHE A 143 5.26 2.00 -0.96
CA PHE A 143 4.98 0.61 -0.57
C PHE A 143 5.36 0.41 0.88
N ASP A 144 4.38 0.15 1.76
CA ASP A 144 4.64 -0.22 3.15
C ASP A 144 4.25 -1.68 3.44
N PHE A 145 5.10 -2.34 4.22
CA PHE A 145 4.96 -3.76 4.58
C PHE A 145 5.15 -3.96 6.08
N ASP A 146 4.10 -4.47 6.74
CA ASP A 146 4.13 -4.69 8.17
C ASP A 146 3.47 -6.03 8.57
N PHE A 147 3.52 -6.32 9.85
CA PHE A 147 2.80 -7.39 10.57
C PHE A 147 2.85 -8.79 9.94
N GLY A 148 3.99 -9.15 9.31
CA GLY A 148 4.22 -10.50 8.84
C GLY A 148 3.78 -10.75 7.39
N TYR A 149 3.76 -9.74 6.54
CA TYR A 149 3.54 -9.92 5.11
C TYR A 149 4.65 -10.77 4.47
N VAL A 150 4.27 -11.79 3.70
CA VAL A 150 5.22 -12.74 3.07
C VAL A 150 4.94 -12.98 1.57
N GLY A 151 4.21 -12.09 0.92
CA GLY A 151 3.89 -12.20 -0.50
C GLY A 151 5.04 -11.84 -1.44
N ARG A 152 4.77 -11.93 -2.73
CA ARG A 152 5.69 -11.61 -3.82
C ARG A 152 5.10 -10.53 -4.71
N ILE A 153 5.90 -9.52 -5.04
CA ILE A 153 5.49 -8.47 -5.96
C ILE A 153 6.50 -8.34 -7.09
N GLN A 154 6.04 -8.32 -8.31
CA GLN A 154 6.89 -8.21 -9.49
C GLN A 154 6.44 -7.05 -10.39
N PHE A 155 7.41 -6.28 -10.90
CA PHE A 155 7.21 -5.10 -11.73
C PHE A 155 6.49 -3.97 -10.99
N GLY A 156 7.24 -3.24 -10.19
CA GLY A 156 6.78 -2.04 -9.49
C GLY A 156 7.46 -0.77 -10.00
N VAL A 157 6.74 0.32 -10.02
CA VAL A 157 7.27 1.65 -10.26
C VAL A 157 6.83 2.58 -9.13
N SER A 158 7.79 3.25 -8.54
CA SER A 158 7.61 4.36 -7.60
C SER A 158 8.13 5.62 -8.29
N LEU A 159 7.26 6.62 -8.41
CA LEU A 159 7.61 7.94 -8.97
C LEU A 159 7.11 9.03 -8.04
N ARG A 160 8.02 9.63 -7.32
CA ARG A 160 7.71 10.67 -6.34
C ARG A 160 7.65 12.07 -6.96
N ASP A 161 6.67 12.87 -6.54
CA ASP A 161 6.60 14.29 -6.89
C ASP A 161 7.47 15.08 -5.89
N PRO A 162 8.50 15.83 -6.34
CA PRO A 162 9.37 16.59 -5.46
C PRO A 162 8.65 17.60 -4.56
N ALA A 163 7.52 18.10 -5.01
CA ALA A 163 6.75 19.13 -4.30
C ALA A 163 5.59 18.56 -3.45
N PHE A 164 5.49 17.22 -3.34
CA PHE A 164 4.41 16.58 -2.60
C PHE A 164 4.95 15.45 -1.71
N VAL A 165 4.88 15.69 -0.41
CA VAL A 165 5.26 14.73 0.65
C VAL A 165 4.50 15.10 1.92
N ASP A 166 4.26 14.15 2.81
CA ASP A 166 3.64 14.42 4.10
C ASP A 166 4.49 15.36 4.95
N GLY A 167 3.84 16.27 5.67
CA GLY A 167 4.50 17.24 6.54
C GLY A 167 4.85 16.70 7.93
N GLY A 168 4.26 15.58 8.33
CA GLY A 168 4.39 14.99 9.68
C GLY A 168 5.27 13.77 9.75
N ASP A 169 5.37 12.99 8.67
CA ASP A 169 6.24 11.84 8.56
C ASP A 169 7.13 11.94 7.30
N ALA A 170 7.96 10.96 7.09
CA ALA A 170 8.95 10.95 6.04
C ALA A 170 8.58 9.96 4.94
N GLY A 171 8.20 10.46 3.78
CA GLY A 171 7.83 9.64 2.64
C GLY A 171 9.01 8.87 2.05
N ASN A 172 8.84 7.56 1.91
CA ASN A 172 9.83 6.64 1.34
C ASN A 172 9.31 5.95 0.06
N GLY A 173 10.20 5.33 -0.69
CA GLY A 173 9.82 4.42 -1.76
C GLY A 173 9.32 3.08 -1.20
N ILE A 174 10.00 2.57 -0.17
CA ILE A 174 9.57 1.42 0.64
C ILE A 174 9.80 1.74 2.11
N GLU A 175 8.81 1.47 2.95
CA GLU A 175 8.98 1.18 4.37
C GLU A 175 8.70 -0.30 4.63
N CYS A 176 9.42 -0.93 5.58
CA CYS A 176 9.20 -2.32 5.91
C CYS A 176 9.57 -2.62 7.35
N ASP A 177 8.59 -3.00 8.14
CA ASP A 177 8.73 -3.35 9.55
C ASP A 177 8.23 -4.77 9.83
N ASN A 178 8.73 -5.41 10.87
CA ASN A 178 8.12 -6.64 11.35
C ASN A 178 6.88 -6.36 12.22
N ASP A 179 7.01 -5.37 13.07
CA ASP A 179 5.95 -4.77 13.90
C ASP A 179 6.46 -3.46 14.51
N GLY A 180 5.57 -2.65 15.05
CA GLY A 180 5.90 -1.35 15.62
C GLY A 180 6.94 -1.37 16.77
N SER A 181 7.17 -2.52 17.41
CA SER A 181 8.14 -2.71 18.51
C SER A 181 9.44 -3.38 18.09
N GLY A 182 9.56 -3.83 16.84
CA GLY A 182 10.74 -4.52 16.32
C GLY A 182 10.95 -5.91 16.92
N THR A 183 9.89 -6.59 17.31
CA THR A 183 10.00 -7.95 17.84
C THR A 183 10.34 -8.96 16.76
N VAL A 184 10.59 -10.20 17.17
CA VAL A 184 10.84 -11.33 16.27
C VAL A 184 9.58 -12.18 16.03
N ALA A 185 8.40 -11.57 16.17
CA ALA A 185 7.12 -12.24 15.94
C ALA A 185 7.05 -12.87 14.54
N THR A 186 6.34 -13.97 14.43
CA THR A 186 6.22 -14.76 13.20
C THR A 186 4.76 -14.88 12.75
N PRO A 187 4.53 -14.97 11.41
CA PRO A 187 5.52 -14.92 10.33
C PRO A 187 6.29 -13.59 10.34
N ARG A 188 7.58 -13.61 10.03
CA ARG A 188 8.32 -12.37 9.86
C ARG A 188 7.92 -11.68 8.57
N THR A 189 7.77 -10.37 8.61
CA THR A 189 7.58 -9.56 7.42
C THR A 189 8.76 -9.78 6.48
N ARG A 190 8.44 -10.34 5.31
CA ARG A 190 9.42 -10.74 4.31
C ARG A 190 8.87 -10.60 2.90
N PRO A 191 8.60 -9.37 2.44
CA PRO A 191 8.25 -9.16 1.04
C PRO A 191 9.36 -9.65 0.13
N GLN A 192 8.98 -10.23 -1.03
CA GLN A 192 9.90 -10.62 -2.08
C GLN A 192 9.58 -9.78 -3.32
N LEU A 193 10.41 -8.77 -3.56
CA LEU A 193 10.20 -7.77 -4.59
C LEU A 193 11.19 -7.97 -5.74
N SER A 194 10.73 -7.90 -6.98
CA SER A 194 11.59 -8.00 -8.15
C SER A 194 11.18 -7.06 -9.29
N ASN A 195 12.17 -6.55 -10.01
CA ASN A 195 11.95 -5.67 -11.16
C ASN A 195 11.21 -4.37 -10.76
N PHE A 196 11.67 -3.72 -9.71
CA PHE A 196 11.19 -2.42 -9.29
C PHE A 196 12.09 -1.30 -9.84
N THR A 197 11.47 -0.16 -10.09
CA THR A 197 12.17 1.09 -10.34
C THR A 197 11.64 2.15 -9.39
N PHE A 198 12.54 2.66 -8.54
CA PHE A 198 12.25 3.75 -7.62
C PHE A 198 12.88 5.03 -8.16
N CYS A 199 12.06 6.04 -8.37
CA CYS A 199 12.45 7.37 -8.82
C CYS A 199 12.13 8.38 -7.73
N GLY A 200 13.10 8.60 -6.85
CA GLY A 200 13.05 9.65 -5.84
C GLY A 200 13.20 11.03 -6.48
N PRO A 201 12.98 12.11 -5.70
CA PRO A 201 12.99 13.49 -6.23
C PRO A 201 14.36 14.02 -6.58
N ASN A 202 15.42 13.40 -6.16
CA ASN A 202 16.86 13.67 -6.34
C ASN A 202 17.23 15.05 -6.94
N ASN A 203 17.68 15.98 -6.13
CA ASN A 203 18.15 17.31 -6.55
C ASN A 203 17.19 18.11 -7.46
N ALA A 204 15.93 17.72 -7.56
CA ALA A 204 14.92 18.49 -8.28
C ALA A 204 14.72 19.85 -7.60
N ALA A 205 14.44 20.87 -8.39
CA ALA A 205 14.11 22.19 -7.84
C ALA A 205 12.80 22.10 -7.04
N GLY A 206 12.79 22.65 -5.82
CA GLY A 206 11.61 22.70 -4.96
C GLY A 206 11.31 21.38 -4.24
N VAL A 207 12.28 20.46 -4.14
CA VAL A 207 12.15 19.25 -3.36
C VAL A 207 11.87 19.58 -1.89
N LEU A 208 10.87 18.94 -1.31
CA LEU A 208 10.53 19.08 0.12
C LEU A 208 11.43 18.19 0.98
N GLY A 209 11.74 18.65 2.19
CA GLY A 209 12.72 18.01 3.07
C GLY A 209 12.31 16.67 3.67
N ASN A 210 11.03 16.30 3.59
CA ASN A 210 10.53 15.06 4.16
C ASN A 210 10.58 13.85 3.18
N HIS A 211 11.04 14.04 1.96
CA HIS A 211 11.45 12.90 1.13
C HIS A 211 12.71 12.28 1.75
N ASN A 212 12.66 11.00 2.09
CA ASN A 212 13.70 10.41 2.93
C ASN A 212 14.50 9.32 2.20
N PHE A 213 13.95 8.14 2.00
CA PHE A 213 14.70 7.01 1.45
C PHE A 213 13.98 6.37 0.26
N ASN A 214 14.74 5.81 -0.67
CA ASN A 214 14.16 4.85 -1.61
C ASN A 214 13.70 3.57 -0.90
N THR A 215 14.40 3.18 0.16
CA THR A 215 14.07 1.97 0.93
C THR A 215 14.43 2.14 2.39
N ARG A 216 13.49 1.88 3.27
CA ARG A 216 13.65 1.96 4.72
C ARG A 216 13.27 0.63 5.36
N PHE A 217 14.27 -0.18 5.72
CA PHE A 217 14.08 -1.48 6.36
C PHE A 217 14.47 -1.41 7.81
N ARG A 218 13.58 -1.77 8.71
CA ARG A 218 13.80 -1.63 10.16
C ARG A 218 13.05 -2.69 10.97
N ARG A 219 13.14 -2.61 12.27
CA ARG A 219 12.33 -3.35 13.24
C ARG A 219 12.25 -4.86 12.97
N SER A 220 13.38 -5.50 12.79
CA SER A 220 13.51 -6.96 12.61
C SER A 220 12.87 -7.54 11.34
N THR A 221 12.57 -6.72 10.36
CA THR A 221 12.07 -7.22 9.06
C THR A 221 13.10 -8.07 8.32
N HIS A 222 12.64 -8.93 7.45
CA HIS A 222 13.45 -9.62 6.44
C HIS A 222 12.85 -9.35 5.06
N PHE A 223 13.60 -8.86 4.12
CA PHE A 223 13.07 -8.59 2.80
C PHE A 223 14.00 -9.11 1.70
N VAL A 224 13.48 -9.23 0.50
CA VAL A 224 14.23 -9.57 -0.70
C VAL A 224 13.89 -8.56 -1.80
N LEU A 225 14.89 -7.84 -2.28
CA LEU A 225 14.77 -6.92 -3.42
C LEU A 225 15.81 -7.31 -4.46
N VAL A 226 15.36 -7.70 -5.66
CA VAL A 226 16.25 -8.15 -6.74
C VAL A 226 15.89 -7.49 -8.09
N ASN A 227 16.86 -7.43 -8.99
CA ASN A 227 16.69 -6.88 -10.34
C ASN A 227 16.02 -5.50 -10.37
N SER A 228 16.38 -4.63 -9.42
CA SER A 228 15.70 -3.35 -9.21
C SER A 228 16.65 -2.18 -9.37
N ILE A 229 16.10 -1.02 -9.68
CA ILE A 229 16.81 0.23 -9.86
C ILE A 229 16.32 1.21 -8.78
N LEU A 230 17.23 1.81 -8.06
CA LEU A 230 16.98 2.81 -7.02
C LEU A 230 17.68 4.10 -7.46
N MET A 231 16.91 5.16 -7.65
CA MET A 231 17.38 6.48 -8.10
C MET A 231 16.78 7.58 -7.25
N GLY A 232 17.54 8.63 -6.94
CA GLY A 232 17.07 9.79 -6.19
C GLY A 232 17.67 9.97 -4.83
#